data_0f84deca7a6ee9868fe3111a2c5719b2
#
_entry.id   0f84deca7a6ee9868fe3111a2c5719b2
#
_cell.length_a   1.000
_cell.length_b   1.000
_cell.length_c   1.000
_cell.angle_alpha   90.00
_cell.angle_beta   90.00
_cell.angle_gamma   90.00
#
_symmetry.space_group_name_H-M   'P 1'
#
loop_
_entity.id
_entity.type
_entity.pdbx_description
1 polymer ?
#
loop_
_entity_poly.entity_id
_entity_poly.type
_entity_poly.pdbx_seq_one_letter_code
_entity_poly.pdbx_strand_id
1 'polypeptide(L)'
;MKISLLDYGLVDEGKTSAEAVRETLELAQLADELGFHRFWVSEHHNVPALSISAPEVVIPYLASHTKNIHIGSGGIMGLHYSPYKVAEIMSTLEGLFPGRMDIGLGNSPGTPLVGRNLQSLYSKEQYALWLEKLQHYLNEARHKGVVVPEVATVPEQLLLGMGGQSIESAATLGLSFVYGVFPYIPQDPVELAKSLSKKYRSTFKSGPHSKPSNFVLAVFVVIADTSEEAEEMAKPLDLWMLGKQDFSEFHTFPTRKDVETYELTQRDREKIASNRSRLIVGNPREVFEQMETLRAVSNPDELLFIPLVGSIEKRKRSVELLAEL
;
A
#
# COMPACT_ATOMS: atom_id res chain seq x y z
N MET A 1 -4.33 -19.01 1.03
CA MET A 1 -3.40 -17.89 0.70
C MET A 1 -3.74 -16.73 1.63
N LYS A 2 -2.76 -15.90 1.98
CA LYS A 2 -3.02 -14.72 2.81
C LYS A 2 -3.68 -13.63 1.96
N ILE A 3 -4.70 -12.97 2.51
CA ILE A 3 -5.38 -11.82 1.90
C ILE A 3 -5.26 -10.64 2.84
N SER A 4 -4.89 -9.48 2.29
CA SER A 4 -4.59 -8.27 3.02
C SER A 4 -5.19 -7.04 2.35
N LEU A 5 -5.31 -5.94 3.08
CA LEU A 5 -5.87 -4.68 2.61
C LEU A 5 -4.88 -3.53 2.80
N LEU A 6 -4.90 -2.59 1.86
CA LEU A 6 -4.24 -1.29 1.98
C LEU A 6 -5.28 -0.20 1.71
N ASP A 7 -5.53 0.63 2.71
CA ASP A 7 -6.43 1.78 2.62
C ASP A 7 -5.64 3.08 2.41
N TYR A 8 -6.17 3.93 1.53
CA TYR A 8 -5.60 5.24 1.24
C TYR A 8 -6.25 6.37 2.04
N GLY A 9 -7.33 6.06 2.79
CA GLY A 9 -8.07 7.05 3.54
C GLY A 9 -8.79 8.05 2.63
N LEU A 10 -9.61 7.56 1.69
CA LEU A 10 -10.33 8.40 0.73
C LEU A 10 -11.26 9.37 1.44
N VAL A 11 -11.20 10.65 1.02
CA VAL A 11 -12.12 11.70 1.48
C VAL A 11 -13.29 11.77 0.52
N ASP A 12 -14.44 11.27 0.93
CA ASP A 12 -15.68 11.29 0.13
C ASP A 12 -16.33 12.69 0.10
N GLU A 13 -17.17 12.96 -0.90
CA GLU A 13 -17.93 14.22 -0.99
C GLU A 13 -18.75 14.45 0.29
N GLY A 14 -18.70 15.68 0.80
CA GLY A 14 -19.39 16.07 2.05
C GLY A 14 -18.70 15.60 3.34
N LYS A 15 -17.57 14.92 3.25
CA LYS A 15 -16.77 14.48 4.40
C LYS A 15 -15.52 15.35 4.59
N THR A 16 -15.08 15.43 5.83
CA THR A 16 -13.78 16.00 6.19
C THR A 16 -12.69 14.92 6.18
N SER A 17 -11.43 15.32 6.00
CA SER A 17 -10.28 14.39 6.13
C SER A 17 -10.23 13.69 7.50
N ALA A 18 -10.69 14.36 8.57
CA ALA A 18 -10.75 13.75 9.91
C ALA A 18 -11.84 12.67 10.01
N GLU A 19 -12.94 12.80 9.28
CA GLU A 19 -13.95 11.74 9.18
C GLU A 19 -13.43 10.56 8.37
N ALA A 20 -12.73 10.82 7.28
CA ALA A 20 -12.11 9.75 6.48
C ALA A 20 -11.10 8.91 7.29
N VAL A 21 -10.31 9.51 8.19
CA VAL A 21 -9.45 8.74 9.11
C VAL A 21 -10.26 7.85 10.06
N ARG A 22 -11.44 8.30 10.50
CA ARG A 22 -12.33 7.46 11.32
C ARG A 22 -12.96 6.32 10.50
N GLU A 23 -13.31 6.57 9.25
CA GLU A 23 -13.80 5.54 8.33
C GLU A 23 -12.73 4.47 8.05
N THR A 24 -11.44 4.85 7.99
CA THR A 24 -10.32 3.90 7.93
C THR A 24 -10.32 2.93 9.14
N LEU A 25 -10.67 3.41 10.35
CA LEU A 25 -10.82 2.53 11.50
C LEU A 25 -11.97 1.52 11.31
N GLU A 26 -13.11 1.96 10.79
CA GLU A 26 -14.24 1.06 10.54
C GLU A 26 -13.88 -0.06 9.54
N LEU A 27 -13.10 0.28 8.49
CA LEU A 27 -12.59 -0.72 7.55
C LEU A 27 -11.57 -1.66 8.19
N ALA A 28 -10.68 -1.17 9.06
CA ALA A 28 -9.71 -2.00 9.76
C ALA A 28 -10.38 -2.98 10.73
N GLN A 29 -11.44 -2.55 11.42
CA GLN A 29 -12.24 -3.41 12.30
C GLN A 29 -12.99 -4.48 11.51
N LEU A 30 -13.62 -4.12 10.40
CA LEU A 30 -14.28 -5.07 9.50
C LEU A 30 -13.27 -6.10 8.95
N ALA A 31 -12.10 -5.66 8.54
CA ALA A 31 -11.04 -6.55 8.06
C ALA A 31 -10.52 -7.52 9.15
N ASP A 32 -10.42 -7.07 10.41
CA ASP A 32 -10.06 -7.92 11.55
C ASP A 32 -11.15 -8.98 11.82
N GLU A 33 -12.41 -8.59 11.77
CA GLU A 33 -13.58 -9.48 11.95
C GLU A 33 -13.67 -10.54 10.84
N LEU A 34 -13.38 -10.16 9.61
CA LEU A 34 -13.40 -11.05 8.44
C LEU A 34 -12.12 -11.91 8.30
N GLY A 35 -11.13 -11.71 9.16
CA GLY A 35 -9.93 -12.54 9.22
C GLY A 35 -8.88 -12.22 8.15
N PHE A 36 -8.83 -11.01 7.64
CA PHE A 36 -7.73 -10.55 6.80
C PHE A 36 -6.39 -10.66 7.55
N HIS A 37 -5.32 -10.95 6.81
CA HIS A 37 -4.01 -11.12 7.42
C HIS A 37 -3.42 -9.79 7.90
N ARG A 38 -3.52 -8.72 7.09
CA ARG A 38 -3.06 -7.39 7.46
C ARG A 38 -3.96 -6.28 6.92
N PHE A 39 -3.94 -5.16 7.60
CA PHE A 39 -4.53 -3.90 7.18
C PHE A 39 -3.47 -2.81 7.25
N TRP A 40 -3.16 -2.23 6.09
CA TRP A 40 -2.18 -1.17 5.97
C TRP A 40 -2.82 0.16 5.63
N VAL A 41 -2.13 1.23 5.99
CA VAL A 41 -2.45 2.59 5.59
C VAL A 41 -1.32 3.17 4.75
N SER A 42 -1.68 3.97 3.74
CA SER A 42 -0.68 4.63 2.89
C SER A 42 -0.10 5.89 3.55
N GLU A 43 0.95 6.44 2.94
CA GLU A 43 1.45 7.78 3.24
C GLU A 43 1.38 8.64 1.97
N HIS A 44 0.52 9.66 1.97
CA HIS A 44 0.40 10.60 0.89
C HIS A 44 0.36 12.05 1.40
N HIS A 45 1.09 12.92 0.73
CA HIS A 45 1.18 14.33 1.06
C HIS A 45 0.70 15.18 -0.10
N ASN A 46 0.00 16.28 0.21
CA ASN A 46 -0.50 17.24 -0.77
C ASN A 46 -1.44 16.62 -1.82
N VAL A 47 -2.23 15.62 -1.41
CA VAL A 47 -3.29 15.00 -2.20
C VAL A 47 -4.61 15.20 -1.46
N PRO A 48 -5.43 16.21 -1.78
CA PRO A 48 -6.59 16.59 -0.97
C PRO A 48 -7.64 15.50 -0.79
N ALA A 49 -7.79 14.62 -1.78
CA ALA A 49 -8.71 13.48 -1.75
C ALA A 49 -8.26 12.32 -0.84
N LEU A 50 -7.08 12.43 -0.19
CA LEU A 50 -6.52 11.42 0.71
C LEU A 50 -6.26 12.01 2.10
N SER A 51 -6.60 11.28 3.15
CA SER A 51 -6.55 11.79 4.52
C SER A 51 -5.31 11.37 5.32
N ILE A 52 -4.51 10.40 4.83
CA ILE A 52 -3.44 9.80 5.61
C ILE A 52 -2.08 10.31 5.16
N SER A 53 -1.51 11.22 5.95
CA SER A 53 -0.17 11.79 5.73
C SER A 53 0.82 11.45 6.86
N ALA A 54 0.36 10.87 7.97
CA ALA A 54 1.16 10.50 9.13
C ALA A 54 0.78 9.07 9.58
N PRO A 55 1.18 8.04 8.82
CA PRO A 55 0.81 6.66 9.12
C PRO A 55 1.27 6.22 10.53
N GLU A 56 2.39 6.73 11.01
CA GLU A 56 2.92 6.43 12.35
C GLU A 56 2.01 6.89 13.49
N VAL A 57 1.08 7.81 13.22
CA VAL A 57 0.04 8.26 14.17
C VAL A 57 -1.24 7.45 14.00
N VAL A 58 -1.60 7.08 12.78
CA VAL A 58 -2.82 6.31 12.48
C VAL A 58 -2.67 4.85 12.89
N ILE A 59 -1.51 4.23 12.68
CA ILE A 59 -1.22 2.83 13.02
C ILE A 59 -1.57 2.48 14.47
N PRO A 60 -1.09 3.19 15.52
CA PRO A 60 -1.44 2.87 16.90
C PRO A 60 -2.91 3.09 17.22
N TYR A 61 -3.57 4.04 16.54
CA TYR A 61 -5.01 4.23 16.66
C TYR A 61 -5.77 3.00 16.15
N LEU A 62 -5.43 2.47 14.97
CA LEU A 62 -6.05 1.26 14.44
C LEU A 62 -5.72 0.02 15.28
N ALA A 63 -4.45 -0.14 15.67
CA ALA A 63 -3.99 -1.29 16.43
C ALA A 63 -4.67 -1.41 17.81
N SER A 64 -4.97 -0.27 18.46
CA SER A 64 -5.66 -0.24 19.75
C SER A 64 -7.14 -0.60 19.67
N HIS A 65 -7.75 -0.55 18.48
CA HIS A 65 -9.18 -0.84 18.24
C HIS A 65 -9.42 -2.12 17.43
N THR A 66 -8.36 -2.89 17.14
CA THR A 66 -8.39 -4.20 16.48
C THR A 66 -7.72 -5.24 17.36
N LYS A 67 -7.90 -6.55 17.09
CA LYS A 67 -7.47 -7.63 18.00
C LYS A 67 -6.37 -8.51 17.41
N ASN A 68 -6.55 -8.98 16.18
CA ASN A 68 -5.72 -10.04 15.59
C ASN A 68 -4.96 -9.60 14.35
N ILE A 69 -5.55 -8.71 13.56
CA ILE A 69 -5.01 -8.27 12.28
C ILE A 69 -3.67 -7.54 12.45
N HIS A 70 -2.72 -7.80 11.57
CA HIS A 70 -1.49 -7.02 11.49
C HIS A 70 -1.79 -5.61 10.99
N ILE A 71 -1.24 -4.60 11.63
CA ILE A 71 -1.39 -3.20 11.23
C ILE A 71 -0.03 -2.63 10.81
N GLY A 72 -0.02 -1.85 9.75
CA GLY A 72 1.23 -1.27 9.24
C GLY A 72 1.05 -0.18 8.20
N SER A 73 2.14 0.18 7.57
CA SER A 73 2.19 1.17 6.49
C SER A 73 2.39 0.51 5.13
N GLY A 74 1.78 1.07 4.09
CA GLY A 74 1.97 0.59 2.73
C GLY A 74 2.27 1.70 1.72
N GLY A 75 3.41 2.42 1.87
CA GLY A 75 4.52 2.34 2.82
C GLY A 75 4.98 3.73 3.22
N ILE A 76 5.80 3.79 4.25
CA ILE A 76 6.42 5.06 4.64
C ILE A 76 7.35 5.59 3.56
N MET A 77 7.40 6.90 3.40
CA MET A 77 8.28 7.58 2.45
C MET A 77 9.68 7.74 3.05
N GLY A 78 10.44 6.63 3.13
CA GLY A 78 11.70 6.53 3.87
C GLY A 78 12.74 7.60 3.56
N LEU A 79 12.75 8.16 2.33
CA LEU A 79 13.70 9.21 1.92
C LEU A 79 13.58 10.51 2.75
N HIS A 80 12.43 10.73 3.39
CA HIS A 80 12.17 11.94 4.18
C HIS A 80 12.54 11.78 5.65
N TYR A 81 12.79 10.56 6.12
CA TYR A 81 12.96 10.27 7.55
C TYR A 81 14.35 9.70 7.89
N SER A 82 14.80 10.01 9.10
CA SER A 82 15.99 9.36 9.66
C SER A 82 15.70 7.86 9.89
N PRO A 83 16.56 6.94 9.41
CA PRO A 83 16.42 5.51 9.71
C PRO A 83 16.40 5.23 11.21
N TYR A 84 17.15 6.02 12.00
CA TYR A 84 17.14 5.94 13.45
C TYR A 84 15.75 6.25 14.03
N LYS A 85 15.14 7.36 13.59
CA LYS A 85 13.80 7.75 14.07
C LYS A 85 12.73 6.73 13.66
N VAL A 86 12.83 6.17 12.46
CA VAL A 86 11.93 5.09 12.02
C VAL A 86 12.11 3.84 12.90
N ALA A 87 13.33 3.48 13.24
CA ALA A 87 13.60 2.36 14.14
C ALA A 87 13.01 2.57 15.55
N GLU A 88 13.12 3.78 16.11
CA GLU A 88 12.48 4.12 17.40
C GLU A 88 10.95 4.02 17.36
N ILE A 89 10.32 4.56 16.29
CA ILE A 89 8.86 4.48 16.08
C ILE A 89 8.44 3.01 16.00
N MET A 90 9.11 2.20 15.18
CA MET A 90 8.76 0.79 14.99
C MET A 90 8.99 -0.04 16.27
N SER A 91 10.08 0.21 17.02
CA SER A 91 10.31 -0.43 18.32
C SER A 91 9.24 -0.05 19.34
N THR A 92 8.81 1.21 19.34
CA THR A 92 7.71 1.66 20.22
C THR A 92 6.41 0.96 19.90
N LEU A 93 6.04 0.91 18.60
CA LEU A 93 4.82 0.25 18.14
C LEU A 93 4.83 -1.26 18.44
N GLU A 94 5.96 -1.94 18.20
CA GLU A 94 6.11 -3.36 18.51
C GLU A 94 6.05 -3.61 20.03
N GLY A 95 6.58 -2.70 20.85
CA GLY A 95 6.47 -2.78 22.31
C GLY A 95 5.03 -2.61 22.82
N LEU A 96 4.23 -1.80 22.15
CA LEU A 96 2.82 -1.57 22.48
C LEU A 96 1.90 -2.70 21.95
N PHE A 97 2.20 -3.24 20.78
CA PHE A 97 1.37 -4.24 20.08
C PHE A 97 2.24 -5.41 19.56
N PRO A 98 2.81 -6.24 20.45
CA PRO A 98 3.80 -7.25 20.10
C PRO A 98 3.30 -8.23 19.02
N GLY A 99 4.10 -8.42 17.96
CA GLY A 99 3.86 -9.39 16.90
C GLY A 99 2.75 -9.00 15.90
N ARG A 100 2.21 -7.78 16.00
CA ARG A 100 1.14 -7.28 15.13
C ARG A 100 1.56 -6.11 14.23
N MET A 101 2.79 -5.67 14.34
CA MET A 101 3.25 -4.50 13.59
C MET A 101 3.99 -4.89 12.33
N ASP A 102 3.69 -4.18 11.25
CA ASP A 102 4.39 -4.26 9.98
C ASP A 102 4.98 -2.89 9.60
N ILE A 103 6.05 -2.91 8.84
CA ILE A 103 6.59 -1.72 8.23
C ILE A 103 6.75 -1.91 6.72
N GLY A 104 5.87 -1.31 5.94
CA GLY A 104 6.04 -1.18 4.52
C GLY A 104 6.95 0.00 4.21
N LEU A 105 7.97 -0.24 3.40
CA LEU A 105 9.05 0.71 3.10
C LEU A 105 8.95 1.17 1.65
N GLY A 106 8.69 2.46 1.44
CA GLY A 106 8.63 3.10 0.14
C GLY A 106 9.84 3.98 -0.16
N ASN A 107 10.14 4.18 -1.44
CA ASN A 107 11.23 5.03 -1.92
C ASN A 107 10.76 6.19 -2.80
N SER A 108 9.49 6.58 -2.68
CA SER A 108 8.97 7.74 -3.39
C SER A 108 9.57 9.03 -2.84
N PRO A 109 10.08 9.92 -3.70
CA PRO A 109 10.49 11.25 -3.27
C PRO A 109 9.30 12.23 -3.15
N GLY A 110 8.08 11.80 -3.55
CA GLY A 110 6.94 12.69 -3.68
C GLY A 110 7.14 13.75 -4.76
N THR A 111 6.31 14.80 -4.72
CA THR A 111 6.47 15.97 -5.59
C THR A 111 7.60 16.89 -5.07
N PRO A 112 8.13 17.81 -5.91
CA PRO A 112 9.11 18.80 -5.45
C PRO A 112 8.62 19.66 -4.28
N LEU A 113 7.31 19.91 -4.19
CA LEU A 113 6.71 20.62 -3.05
C LEU A 113 6.81 19.81 -1.77
N VAL A 114 6.46 18.53 -1.83
CA VAL A 114 6.55 17.58 -0.70
C VAL A 114 7.99 17.46 -0.23
N GLY A 115 8.94 17.22 -1.16
CA GLY A 115 10.37 17.10 -0.83
C GLY A 115 10.93 18.33 -0.12
N ARG A 116 10.51 19.56 -0.53
CA ARG A 116 10.93 20.79 0.15
C ARG A 116 10.32 20.92 1.55
N ASN A 117 9.05 20.60 1.70
CA ASN A 117 8.35 20.77 2.99
C ASN A 117 8.80 19.72 4.03
N LEU A 118 9.06 18.50 3.61
CA LEU A 118 9.57 17.42 4.47
C LEU A 118 11.10 17.47 4.63
N GLN A 119 11.79 18.37 3.89
CA GLN A 119 13.25 18.50 3.93
C GLN A 119 13.95 17.14 3.70
N SER A 120 13.64 16.49 2.57
CA SER A 120 14.14 15.14 2.24
C SER A 120 15.59 14.94 2.67
N LEU A 121 15.84 13.94 3.51
CA LEU A 121 17.16 13.64 4.07
C LEU A 121 18.04 12.80 3.14
N TYR A 122 17.41 12.07 2.21
CA TYR A 122 18.08 11.13 1.31
C TYR A 122 17.57 11.30 -0.12
N SER A 123 18.44 11.11 -1.09
CA SER A 123 18.05 10.96 -2.49
C SER A 123 17.63 9.52 -2.79
N LYS A 124 17.01 9.30 -3.97
CA LYS A 124 16.58 7.96 -4.41
C LYS A 124 17.77 7.01 -4.56
N GLU A 125 18.92 7.50 -4.99
CA GLU A 125 20.16 6.74 -5.13
C GLU A 125 20.73 6.30 -3.77
N GLN A 126 20.42 7.04 -2.71
CA GLN A 126 20.84 6.74 -1.34
C GLN A 126 19.91 5.80 -0.60
N TYR A 127 18.81 5.34 -1.24
CA TYR A 127 17.81 4.51 -0.56
C TYR A 127 18.38 3.18 -0.07
N ALA A 128 19.28 2.54 -0.79
CA ALA A 128 19.93 1.32 -0.32
C ALA A 128 20.72 1.56 0.99
N LEU A 129 21.48 2.66 1.06
CA LEU A 129 22.18 3.06 2.29
C LEU A 129 21.19 3.36 3.44
N TRP A 130 20.05 3.96 3.14
CA TRP A 130 18.99 4.20 4.13
C TRP A 130 18.47 2.88 4.71
N LEU A 131 18.20 1.89 3.84
CA LEU A 131 17.76 0.55 4.25
C LEU A 131 18.81 -0.16 5.12
N GLU A 132 20.08 -0.14 4.72
CA GLU A 132 21.17 -0.73 5.50
C GLU A 132 21.27 -0.11 6.90
N LYS A 133 21.15 1.21 7.02
CA LYS A 133 21.12 1.89 8.32
C LYS A 133 19.91 1.49 9.16
N LEU A 134 18.73 1.37 8.55
CA LEU A 134 17.53 0.92 9.24
C LEU A 134 17.70 -0.51 9.76
N GLN A 135 18.26 -1.42 8.94
CA GLN A 135 18.57 -2.79 9.35
C GLN A 135 19.55 -2.81 10.53
N HIS A 136 20.59 -1.98 10.48
CA HIS A 136 21.53 -1.85 11.59
C HIS A 136 20.83 -1.43 12.89
N TYR A 137 19.98 -0.41 12.85
CA TYR A 137 19.26 0.06 14.04
C TYR A 137 18.27 -0.98 14.57
N LEU A 138 17.53 -1.64 13.72
CA LEU A 138 16.53 -2.62 14.13
C LEU A 138 17.13 -3.95 14.62
N ASN A 139 18.31 -4.35 14.12
CA ASN A 139 18.87 -5.67 14.43
C ASN A 139 20.05 -5.62 15.42
N GLU A 140 20.99 -4.69 15.25
CA GLU A 140 22.24 -4.67 16.02
C GLU A 140 22.22 -3.62 17.14
N ALA A 141 21.86 -2.37 16.78
CA ALA A 141 21.97 -1.25 17.71
C ALA A 141 20.91 -1.30 18.83
N ARG A 142 19.74 -1.90 18.59
CA ARG A 142 18.67 -2.04 19.59
C ARG A 142 19.15 -2.78 20.85
N HIS A 143 19.95 -3.82 20.70
CA HIS A 143 20.51 -4.61 21.82
C HIS A 143 21.62 -3.89 22.60
N LYS A 144 22.04 -2.71 22.13
CA LYS A 144 23.06 -1.88 22.78
C LYS A 144 22.44 -0.64 23.46
N GLY A 145 21.11 -0.60 23.60
CA GLY A 145 20.40 0.54 24.18
C GLY A 145 20.43 1.82 23.33
N VAL A 146 20.78 1.71 22.04
CA VAL A 146 20.80 2.86 21.11
C VAL A 146 19.38 3.17 20.61
N VAL A 147 18.57 2.13 20.38
CA VAL A 147 17.16 2.25 20.00
C VAL A 147 16.30 1.83 21.18
N VAL A 148 15.41 2.69 21.62
CA VAL A 148 14.50 2.44 22.75
C VAL A 148 13.04 2.65 22.33
N PRO A 149 12.09 1.83 22.89
CA PRO A 149 12.33 0.72 23.81
C PRO A 149 13.05 -0.46 23.15
N GLU A 150 13.79 -1.25 23.94
CA GLU A 150 14.28 -2.54 23.48
C GLU A 150 13.11 -3.52 23.41
N VAL A 151 12.96 -4.19 22.26
CA VAL A 151 11.87 -5.15 22.02
C VAL A 151 12.42 -6.52 21.66
N ALA A 152 11.69 -7.58 22.03
CA ALA A 152 12.12 -8.96 21.76
C ALA A 152 12.09 -9.30 20.26
N THR A 153 11.09 -8.79 19.56
CA THR A 153 10.86 -9.01 18.13
C THR A 153 11.00 -7.72 17.33
N VAL A 154 11.22 -7.84 16.05
CA VAL A 154 11.24 -6.72 15.08
C VAL A 154 9.99 -6.82 14.24
N PRO A 155 9.30 -5.70 13.95
CA PRO A 155 8.19 -5.69 13.01
C PRO A 155 8.56 -6.33 11.67
N GLU A 156 7.60 -6.96 11.01
CA GLU A 156 7.85 -7.46 9.65
C GLU A 156 8.11 -6.30 8.70
N GLN A 157 9.19 -6.41 7.94
CA GLN A 157 9.61 -5.37 7.01
C GLN A 157 9.32 -5.81 5.59
N LEU A 158 8.56 -4.99 4.84
CA LEU A 158 8.16 -5.28 3.48
C LEU A 158 8.57 -4.10 2.58
N LEU A 159 9.42 -4.36 1.61
CA LEU A 159 9.90 -3.34 0.68
C LEU A 159 8.94 -3.24 -0.51
N LEU A 160 8.31 -2.08 -0.68
CA LEU A 160 7.42 -1.81 -1.80
C LEU A 160 8.22 -1.36 -3.01
N GLY A 161 7.90 -1.94 -4.17
CA GLY A 161 8.58 -1.57 -5.40
C GLY A 161 7.92 -2.12 -6.66
N MET A 162 8.38 -1.58 -7.78
CA MET A 162 7.93 -1.95 -9.13
C MET A 162 9.08 -2.61 -9.93
N GLY A 163 10.11 -3.10 -9.22
CA GLY A 163 11.28 -3.74 -9.84
C GLY A 163 12.58 -2.96 -9.59
N GLY A 164 13.58 -3.19 -10.45
CA GLY A 164 14.87 -2.52 -10.39
C GLY A 164 15.63 -2.77 -9.08
N GLN A 165 16.20 -1.71 -8.51
CA GLN A 165 17.01 -1.80 -7.29
C GLN A 165 16.21 -2.24 -6.05
N SER A 166 14.92 -1.94 -5.97
CA SER A 166 14.10 -2.29 -4.81
C SER A 166 14.03 -3.80 -4.57
N ILE A 167 13.86 -4.58 -5.63
CA ILE A 167 13.78 -6.04 -5.51
C ILE A 167 15.12 -6.67 -5.12
N GLU A 168 16.24 -6.09 -5.62
CA GLU A 168 17.57 -6.54 -5.26
C GLU A 168 17.89 -6.24 -3.80
N SER A 169 17.53 -5.04 -3.33
CA SER A 169 17.67 -4.66 -1.92
C SER A 169 16.83 -5.56 -1.01
N ALA A 170 15.56 -5.80 -1.35
CA ALA A 170 14.70 -6.70 -0.58
C ALA A 170 15.31 -8.11 -0.47
N ALA A 171 15.68 -8.71 -1.60
CA ALA A 171 16.24 -10.05 -1.63
C ALA A 171 17.58 -10.17 -0.89
N THR A 172 18.44 -9.17 -1.01
CA THR A 172 19.78 -9.17 -0.37
C THR A 172 19.70 -8.97 1.13
N LEU A 173 18.77 -8.12 1.60
CA LEU A 173 18.56 -7.84 3.01
C LEU A 173 17.60 -8.84 3.71
N GLY A 174 17.07 -9.82 2.97
CA GLY A 174 16.14 -10.80 3.52
C GLY A 174 14.78 -10.22 3.92
N LEU A 175 14.32 -9.17 3.22
CA LEU A 175 13.05 -8.51 3.45
C LEU A 175 11.96 -9.09 2.55
N SER A 176 10.70 -9.07 2.98
CA SER A 176 9.55 -9.34 2.12
C SER A 176 9.46 -8.29 1.01
N PHE A 177 8.95 -8.68 -0.17
CA PHE A 177 8.83 -7.78 -1.30
C PHE A 177 7.39 -7.65 -1.75
N VAL A 178 6.91 -6.42 -1.87
CA VAL A 178 5.57 -6.08 -2.36
C VAL A 178 5.69 -5.52 -3.77
N TYR A 179 5.21 -6.29 -4.75
CA TYR A 179 5.08 -5.80 -6.13
C TYR A 179 3.73 -5.13 -6.33
N GLY A 180 3.74 -3.84 -6.65
CA GLY A 180 2.53 -3.09 -6.98
C GLY A 180 2.22 -3.16 -8.48
N VAL A 181 1.06 -3.71 -8.82
CA VAL A 181 0.49 -3.67 -10.18
C VAL A 181 -0.23 -2.33 -10.34
N PHE A 182 0.56 -1.25 -10.43
CA PHE A 182 -0.03 0.09 -10.45
C PHE A 182 -0.18 0.62 -11.88
N PRO A 183 -1.22 1.43 -12.18
CA PRO A 183 -1.28 2.25 -13.38
C PRO A 183 0.03 3.03 -13.61
N TYR A 184 0.21 3.66 -14.74
CA TYR A 184 1.42 4.45 -15.10
C TYR A 184 2.72 3.68 -15.30
N ILE A 185 2.75 2.36 -15.23
CA ILE A 185 3.91 1.55 -15.60
C ILE A 185 3.68 0.99 -17.01
N PRO A 186 4.59 1.21 -17.97
CA PRO A 186 4.34 0.82 -19.36
C PRO A 186 4.49 -0.67 -19.64
N GLN A 187 5.19 -1.42 -18.77
CA GLN A 187 5.44 -2.86 -18.97
C GLN A 187 4.17 -3.68 -18.74
N ASP A 188 4.04 -4.80 -19.43
CA ASP A 188 2.95 -5.75 -19.18
C ASP A 188 2.98 -6.24 -17.72
N PRO A 189 1.87 -6.17 -16.97
CA PRO A 189 1.83 -6.51 -15.56
C PRO A 189 2.06 -7.99 -15.28
N VAL A 190 1.64 -8.88 -16.18
CA VAL A 190 1.75 -10.33 -16.02
C VAL A 190 3.20 -10.77 -16.22
N GLU A 191 3.83 -10.30 -17.31
CA GLU A 191 5.25 -10.59 -17.57
C GLU A 191 6.16 -9.96 -16.50
N LEU A 192 5.82 -8.77 -16.00
CA LEU A 192 6.59 -8.13 -14.95
C LEU A 192 6.44 -8.90 -13.62
N ALA A 193 5.23 -9.29 -13.21
CA ALA A 193 4.99 -10.10 -12.02
C ALA A 193 5.79 -11.41 -12.05
N LYS A 194 5.77 -12.11 -13.19
CA LYS A 194 6.54 -13.34 -13.43
C LYS A 194 8.04 -13.14 -13.26
N SER A 195 8.58 -12.13 -13.94
CA SER A 195 10.03 -11.85 -13.93
C SER A 195 10.52 -11.43 -12.54
N LEU A 196 9.76 -10.56 -11.84
CA LEU A 196 10.10 -10.07 -10.51
C LEU A 196 10.01 -11.17 -9.46
N SER A 197 8.94 -11.97 -9.45
CA SER A 197 8.82 -13.10 -8.52
C SER A 197 9.98 -14.09 -8.68
N LYS A 198 10.32 -14.46 -9.92
CA LYS A 198 11.46 -15.34 -10.22
C LYS A 198 12.78 -14.72 -9.73
N LYS A 199 13.04 -13.45 -10.05
CA LYS A 199 14.26 -12.74 -9.63
C LYS A 199 14.36 -12.69 -8.11
N TYR A 200 13.30 -12.26 -7.41
CA TYR A 200 13.27 -12.16 -5.96
C TYR A 200 13.61 -13.50 -5.29
N ARG A 201 12.89 -14.57 -5.66
CA ARG A 201 13.09 -15.90 -5.05
C ARG A 201 14.47 -16.49 -5.33
N SER A 202 15.01 -16.29 -6.54
CA SER A 202 16.34 -16.80 -6.92
C SER A 202 17.51 -16.08 -6.26
N THR A 203 17.31 -14.85 -5.79
CA THR A 203 18.37 -14.01 -5.18
C THR A 203 18.15 -13.77 -3.69
N PHE A 204 17.06 -14.27 -3.11
CA PHE A 204 16.73 -14.09 -1.70
C PHE A 204 17.78 -14.71 -0.78
N LYS A 205 18.25 -13.92 0.19
CA LYS A 205 19.22 -14.33 1.20
C LYS A 205 18.54 -14.30 2.58
N SER A 206 18.44 -15.46 3.21
CA SER A 206 18.00 -15.51 4.61
C SER A 206 19.05 -14.91 5.50
N GLY A 207 18.66 -13.94 6.31
CA GLY A 207 19.48 -13.37 7.38
C GLY A 207 19.12 -13.96 8.75
N PRO A 208 19.85 -13.62 9.82
CA PRO A 208 19.59 -14.14 11.17
C PRO A 208 18.20 -13.83 11.71
N HIS A 209 17.57 -12.76 11.20
CA HIS A 209 16.26 -12.26 11.63
C HIS A 209 15.23 -12.24 10.47
N SER A 210 15.61 -12.76 9.28
CA SER A 210 14.69 -12.80 8.15
C SER A 210 13.65 -13.90 8.31
N LYS A 211 12.41 -13.58 7.97
CA LYS A 211 11.36 -14.56 7.71
C LYS A 211 11.64 -15.29 6.39
N PRO A 212 10.97 -16.41 6.09
CA PRO A 212 11.00 -17.01 4.75
C PRO A 212 10.67 -15.97 3.68
N SER A 213 11.17 -16.18 2.45
CA SER A 213 10.87 -15.28 1.34
C SER A 213 9.35 -15.10 1.19
N ASN A 214 8.89 -13.85 1.15
CA ASN A 214 7.48 -13.51 1.03
C ASN A 214 7.32 -12.51 -0.12
N PHE A 215 6.68 -12.95 -1.22
CA PHE A 215 6.36 -12.14 -2.39
C PHE A 215 4.88 -11.79 -2.34
N VAL A 216 4.59 -10.52 -2.12
CA VAL A 216 3.24 -9.97 -2.04
C VAL A 216 2.87 -9.31 -3.37
N LEU A 217 1.67 -9.58 -3.86
CA LEU A 217 1.11 -8.95 -5.04
C LEU A 217 0.07 -7.91 -4.61
N ALA A 218 0.36 -6.62 -4.84
CA ALA A 218 -0.53 -5.52 -4.52
C ALA A 218 -1.27 -5.02 -5.78
N VAL A 219 -2.61 -4.94 -5.72
CA VAL A 219 -3.46 -4.58 -6.85
C VAL A 219 -4.54 -3.59 -6.46
N PHE A 220 -4.82 -2.62 -7.32
CA PHE A 220 -6.04 -1.85 -7.23
C PHE A 220 -7.23 -2.71 -7.67
N VAL A 221 -8.29 -2.70 -6.88
CA VAL A 221 -9.48 -3.49 -7.13
C VAL A 221 -10.74 -2.65 -6.99
N VAL A 222 -11.67 -2.85 -7.91
CA VAL A 222 -13.06 -2.39 -7.81
C VAL A 222 -13.95 -3.62 -7.96
N ILE A 223 -14.54 -4.05 -6.87
CA ILE A 223 -15.41 -5.22 -6.80
C ILE A 223 -16.81 -4.82 -6.32
N ALA A 224 -17.83 -5.35 -6.96
CA ALA A 224 -19.22 -5.14 -6.59
C ALA A 224 -20.04 -6.42 -6.82
N ASP A 225 -21.30 -6.43 -6.41
CA ASP A 225 -22.18 -7.59 -6.56
C ASP A 225 -22.43 -7.95 -8.04
N THR A 226 -22.41 -6.97 -8.95
CA THR A 226 -22.52 -7.16 -10.40
C THR A 226 -21.40 -6.47 -11.17
N SER A 227 -21.15 -6.94 -12.40
CA SER A 227 -20.16 -6.36 -13.30
C SER A 227 -20.50 -4.92 -13.67
N GLU A 228 -21.79 -4.64 -13.90
CA GLU A 228 -22.29 -3.32 -14.26
C GLU A 228 -22.06 -2.32 -13.12
N GLU A 229 -22.31 -2.73 -11.88
CA GLU A 229 -22.05 -1.90 -10.71
C GLU A 229 -20.56 -1.64 -10.52
N ALA A 230 -19.71 -2.65 -10.65
CA ALA A 230 -18.26 -2.51 -10.56
C ALA A 230 -17.73 -1.55 -11.61
N GLU A 231 -18.22 -1.62 -12.87
CA GLU A 231 -17.83 -0.69 -13.93
C GLU A 231 -18.27 0.76 -13.64
N GLU A 232 -19.47 0.96 -13.11
CA GLU A 232 -19.91 2.30 -12.68
C GLU A 232 -19.06 2.83 -11.50
N MET A 233 -18.69 1.97 -10.55
CA MET A 233 -17.84 2.34 -9.42
C MET A 233 -16.39 2.63 -9.84
N ALA A 234 -15.91 2.07 -10.93
CA ALA A 234 -14.55 2.30 -11.42
C ALA A 234 -14.37 3.64 -12.15
N LYS A 235 -15.43 4.24 -12.70
CA LYS A 235 -15.34 5.51 -13.45
C LYS A 235 -14.77 6.68 -12.64
N PRO A 236 -15.15 6.91 -11.37
CA PRO A 236 -14.49 7.90 -10.50
C PRO A 236 -12.99 7.65 -10.32
N LEU A 237 -12.60 6.39 -10.16
CA LEU A 237 -11.19 6.00 -10.07
C LEU A 237 -10.44 6.30 -11.37
N ASP A 238 -11.03 6.00 -12.54
CA ASP A 238 -10.43 6.33 -13.83
C ASP A 238 -10.13 7.83 -13.94
N LEU A 239 -11.09 8.65 -13.52
CA LEU A 239 -10.95 10.10 -13.54
C LEU A 239 -9.84 10.57 -12.60
N TRP A 240 -9.83 10.08 -11.36
CA TRP A 240 -8.81 10.42 -10.39
C TRP A 240 -7.40 9.98 -10.82
N MET A 241 -7.30 8.78 -11.42
CA MET A 241 -6.04 8.22 -11.92
C MET A 241 -5.48 8.93 -13.16
N LEU A 242 -6.16 9.93 -13.70
CA LEU A 242 -5.54 10.87 -14.63
C LEU A 242 -4.37 11.63 -13.97
N GLY A 243 -4.38 11.76 -12.64
CA GLY A 243 -3.27 12.31 -11.86
C GLY A 243 -2.94 13.76 -12.22
N LYS A 244 -3.94 14.50 -12.70
CA LYS A 244 -3.76 15.91 -13.06
C LYS A 244 -3.40 16.73 -11.83
N GLN A 245 -2.58 17.76 -12.02
CA GLN A 245 -2.09 18.62 -10.94
C GLN A 245 -1.49 17.84 -9.75
N ASP A 246 -0.76 16.77 -10.05
CA ASP A 246 -0.20 15.88 -9.02
C ASP A 246 -1.28 15.32 -8.07
N PHE A 247 -2.44 14.90 -8.60
CA PHE A 247 -3.62 14.44 -7.87
C PHE A 247 -4.31 15.49 -6.98
N SER A 248 -4.06 16.78 -7.19
CA SER A 248 -4.71 17.86 -6.45
C SER A 248 -5.88 18.52 -7.19
N GLU A 249 -6.26 18.01 -8.36
CA GLU A 249 -7.39 18.53 -9.14
C GLU A 249 -8.73 18.38 -8.39
N PHE A 250 -8.87 17.30 -7.62
CA PHE A 250 -10.07 17.01 -6.82
C PHE A 250 -9.77 17.17 -5.33
N HIS A 251 -10.62 17.91 -4.61
CA HIS A 251 -10.51 18.06 -3.15
C HIS A 251 -11.05 16.86 -2.37
N THR A 252 -11.95 16.11 -2.97
CA THR A 252 -12.49 14.85 -2.49
C THR A 252 -12.34 13.80 -3.58
N PHE A 253 -12.50 12.52 -3.26
CA PHE A 253 -12.52 11.49 -4.29
C PHE A 253 -13.66 11.77 -5.28
N PRO A 254 -13.42 11.68 -6.61
CA PRO A 254 -14.42 12.04 -7.61
C PRO A 254 -15.73 11.28 -7.43
N THR A 255 -16.82 11.97 -7.73
CA THR A 255 -18.17 11.43 -7.67
C THR A 255 -18.65 11.00 -9.07
N ARG A 256 -19.79 10.31 -9.13
CA ARG A 256 -20.48 10.05 -10.39
C ARG A 256 -20.81 11.35 -11.15
N LYS A 257 -21.20 12.40 -10.44
CA LYS A 257 -21.49 13.70 -11.04
C LYS A 257 -20.26 14.31 -11.70
N ASP A 258 -19.09 14.19 -11.04
CA ASP A 258 -17.83 14.66 -11.63
C ASP A 258 -17.54 13.91 -12.94
N VAL A 259 -17.73 12.59 -12.97
CA VAL A 259 -17.57 11.78 -14.18
C VAL A 259 -18.51 12.22 -15.31
N GLU A 260 -19.79 12.50 -15.00
CA GLU A 260 -20.79 12.92 -15.96
C GLU A 260 -20.53 14.30 -16.56
N THR A 261 -19.89 15.18 -15.81
CA THR A 261 -19.63 16.59 -16.22
C THR A 261 -18.22 16.86 -16.71
N TYR A 262 -17.28 15.91 -16.52
CA TYR A 262 -15.88 16.10 -16.88
C TYR A 262 -15.63 15.93 -18.37
N GLU A 263 -15.03 16.95 -18.99
CA GLU A 263 -14.69 16.92 -20.40
C GLU A 263 -13.36 16.18 -20.64
N LEU A 264 -13.43 14.91 -20.96
CA LEU A 264 -12.27 14.09 -21.30
C LEU A 264 -11.70 14.46 -22.67
N THR A 265 -10.42 14.79 -22.73
CA THR A 265 -9.66 14.89 -23.97
C THR A 265 -9.40 13.51 -24.58
N GLN A 266 -8.96 13.44 -25.84
CA GLN A 266 -8.55 12.18 -26.46
C GLN A 266 -7.38 11.53 -25.67
N ARG A 267 -6.42 12.33 -25.21
CA ARG A 267 -5.30 11.86 -24.39
C ARG A 267 -5.75 11.28 -23.03
N ASP A 268 -6.77 11.88 -22.42
CA ASP A 268 -7.34 11.35 -21.17
C ASP A 268 -7.96 9.97 -21.39
N ARG A 269 -8.72 9.78 -22.48
CA ARG A 269 -9.31 8.48 -22.83
C ARG A 269 -8.26 7.41 -23.07
N GLU A 270 -7.19 7.75 -23.79
CA GLU A 270 -6.06 6.84 -24.00
C GLU A 270 -5.36 6.47 -22.69
N LYS A 271 -5.18 7.44 -21.78
CA LYS A 271 -4.60 7.18 -20.46
C LYS A 271 -5.49 6.30 -19.59
N ILE A 272 -6.82 6.53 -19.58
CA ILE A 272 -7.79 5.67 -18.89
C ILE A 272 -7.70 4.24 -19.43
N ALA A 273 -7.74 4.07 -20.74
CA ALA A 273 -7.65 2.74 -21.36
C ALA A 273 -6.35 2.01 -20.98
N SER A 274 -5.21 2.74 -20.96
CA SER A 274 -3.94 2.20 -20.52
C SER A 274 -3.95 1.81 -19.04
N ASN A 275 -4.51 2.67 -18.17
CA ASN A 275 -4.58 2.40 -16.72
C ASN A 275 -5.46 1.18 -16.41
N ARG A 276 -6.57 1.00 -17.15
CA ARG A 276 -7.51 -0.10 -16.97
C ARG A 276 -6.87 -1.48 -17.14
N SER A 277 -5.82 -1.62 -17.93
CA SER A 277 -5.08 -2.88 -18.06
C SER A 277 -4.39 -3.34 -16.76
N ARG A 278 -4.36 -2.49 -15.74
CA ARG A 278 -3.72 -2.71 -14.44
C ARG A 278 -4.68 -2.57 -13.26
N LEU A 279 -5.96 -2.39 -13.52
CA LEU A 279 -7.02 -2.40 -12.53
C LEU A 279 -7.76 -3.73 -12.60
N ILE A 280 -8.08 -4.28 -11.45
CA ILE A 280 -8.95 -5.45 -11.34
C ILE A 280 -10.36 -4.91 -11.11
N VAL A 281 -11.28 -5.16 -12.04
CA VAL A 281 -12.65 -4.62 -11.98
C VAL A 281 -13.63 -5.74 -12.34
N GLY A 282 -14.69 -5.90 -11.54
CA GLY A 282 -15.75 -6.85 -11.85
C GLY A 282 -16.53 -7.35 -10.64
N ASN A 283 -17.41 -8.32 -10.89
CA ASN A 283 -18.05 -9.10 -9.84
C ASN A 283 -17.04 -10.11 -9.22
N PRO A 284 -17.37 -10.80 -8.11
CA PRO A 284 -16.45 -11.72 -7.44
C PRO A 284 -15.81 -12.77 -8.35
N ARG A 285 -16.58 -13.33 -9.28
CA ARG A 285 -16.08 -14.33 -10.24
C ARG A 285 -15.04 -13.71 -11.19
N GLU A 286 -15.35 -12.56 -11.76
CA GLU A 286 -14.45 -11.88 -12.69
C GLU A 286 -13.17 -11.39 -12.01
N VAL A 287 -13.27 -10.89 -10.78
CA VAL A 287 -12.10 -10.52 -9.96
C VAL A 287 -11.24 -11.73 -9.68
N PHE A 288 -11.82 -12.85 -9.29
CA PHE A 288 -11.10 -14.11 -9.10
C PHE A 288 -10.36 -14.55 -10.38
N GLU A 289 -11.02 -14.56 -11.54
CA GLU A 289 -10.44 -14.98 -12.83
C GLU A 289 -9.26 -14.07 -13.24
N GLN A 290 -9.38 -12.75 -13.04
CA GLN A 290 -8.31 -11.78 -13.31
C GLN A 290 -7.12 -12.00 -12.36
N MET A 291 -7.38 -12.25 -11.07
CA MET A 291 -6.33 -12.55 -10.09
C MET A 291 -5.60 -13.85 -10.37
N GLU A 292 -6.31 -14.90 -10.80
CA GLU A 292 -5.71 -16.19 -11.17
C GLU A 292 -4.66 -16.05 -12.28
N THR A 293 -4.88 -15.14 -13.24
CA THR A 293 -3.90 -14.86 -14.30
C THR A 293 -2.56 -14.37 -13.72
N LEU A 294 -2.59 -13.45 -12.77
CA LEU A 294 -1.39 -12.94 -12.08
C LEU A 294 -0.79 -13.98 -11.13
N ARG A 295 -1.65 -14.71 -10.40
CA ARG A 295 -1.22 -15.77 -9.48
C ARG A 295 -0.48 -16.91 -10.19
N ALA A 296 -1.02 -17.39 -11.29
CA ALA A 296 -0.44 -18.49 -12.05
C ALA A 296 1.01 -18.25 -12.48
N VAL A 297 1.37 -16.99 -12.78
CA VAL A 297 2.72 -16.65 -13.26
C VAL A 297 3.67 -16.21 -12.15
N SER A 298 3.17 -15.61 -11.06
CA SER A 298 4.00 -15.05 -10.00
C SER A 298 4.04 -15.86 -8.71
N ASN A 299 3.06 -16.77 -8.52
CA ASN A 299 2.90 -17.59 -7.32
C ASN A 299 3.11 -16.79 -6.03
N PRO A 300 2.29 -15.74 -5.76
CA PRO A 300 2.46 -14.88 -4.61
C PRO A 300 2.13 -15.64 -3.32
N ASP A 301 2.79 -15.28 -2.23
CA ASP A 301 2.50 -15.79 -0.90
C ASP A 301 1.30 -15.08 -0.27
N GLU A 302 1.03 -13.85 -0.76
CA GLU A 302 -0.02 -12.98 -0.23
C GLU A 302 -0.57 -12.04 -1.33
N LEU A 303 -1.87 -11.75 -1.26
CA LEU A 303 -2.54 -10.72 -2.06
C LEU A 303 -2.86 -9.52 -1.17
N LEU A 304 -2.46 -8.33 -1.63
CA LEU A 304 -2.76 -7.05 -0.97
C LEU A 304 -3.70 -6.24 -1.87
N PHE A 305 -4.97 -6.17 -1.49
CA PHE A 305 -5.97 -5.43 -2.24
C PHE A 305 -6.05 -3.96 -1.81
N ILE A 306 -6.26 -3.09 -2.78
CA ILE A 306 -6.40 -1.65 -2.59
C ILE A 306 -7.76 -1.23 -3.18
N PRO A 307 -8.84 -1.27 -2.38
CA PRO A 307 -10.19 -0.93 -2.84
C PRO A 307 -10.38 0.59 -2.86
N LEU A 308 -10.14 1.22 -4.01
CA LEU A 308 -10.32 2.66 -4.19
C LEU A 308 -11.69 2.97 -4.82
N VAL A 309 -12.71 2.98 -3.99
CA VAL A 309 -14.09 3.31 -4.39
C VAL A 309 -14.70 4.36 -3.46
N GLY A 310 -15.48 5.28 -3.99
CA GLY A 310 -16.17 6.29 -3.21
C GLY A 310 -17.27 5.67 -2.34
N SER A 311 -17.59 6.31 -1.20
CA SER A 311 -18.52 5.88 -0.14
C SER A 311 -17.98 4.76 0.75
N ILE A 312 -18.05 4.99 2.05
CA ILE A 312 -17.63 4.01 3.05
C ILE A 312 -18.44 2.71 2.96
N GLU A 313 -19.74 2.80 2.64
CA GLU A 313 -20.63 1.63 2.51
C GLU A 313 -20.15 0.74 1.35
N LYS A 314 -19.78 1.34 0.22
CA LYS A 314 -19.25 0.60 -0.93
C LYS A 314 -17.89 0.00 -0.64
N ARG A 315 -17.00 0.74 0.06
CA ARG A 315 -15.72 0.18 0.52
C ARG A 315 -15.91 -1.02 1.45
N LYS A 316 -16.83 -0.94 2.42
CA LYS A 316 -17.19 -2.07 3.29
C LYS A 316 -17.69 -3.26 2.49
N ARG A 317 -18.63 -3.02 1.55
CA ARG A 317 -19.13 -4.10 0.68
C ARG A 317 -18.02 -4.73 -0.15
N SER A 318 -17.10 -3.93 -0.70
CA SER A 318 -15.92 -4.44 -1.40
C SER A 318 -15.03 -5.31 -0.49
N VAL A 319 -14.83 -4.91 0.76
CA VAL A 319 -14.06 -5.71 1.74
C VAL A 319 -14.73 -7.04 2.05
N GLU A 320 -16.06 -7.05 2.23
CA GLU A 320 -16.84 -8.28 2.41
C GLU A 320 -16.68 -9.23 1.22
N LEU A 321 -16.88 -8.72 0.00
CA LEU A 321 -16.75 -9.53 -1.23
C LEU A 321 -15.32 -10.06 -1.44
N LEU A 322 -14.29 -9.30 -1.07
CA LEU A 322 -12.89 -9.75 -1.12
C LEU A 322 -12.59 -10.84 -0.10
N ALA A 323 -13.27 -10.87 1.04
CA ALA A 323 -13.10 -11.92 2.03
C ALA A 323 -13.69 -13.28 1.59
N GLU A 324 -14.59 -13.27 0.61
CA GLU A 324 -15.24 -14.47 0.06
C GLU A 324 -14.41 -15.13 -1.08
N LEU A 325 -13.37 -14.45 -1.61
CA LEU A 325 -12.49 -14.96 -2.67
C LEU A 325 -11.48 -15.98 -2.15
#